data_80b7b765495264d5c9d33bdd2189260f
#
_entry.id   80b7b765495264d5c9d33bdd2189260f
#
_cell.length_a   1.000
_cell.length_b   1.000
_cell.length_c   1.000
_cell.angle_alpha   90.00
_cell.angle_beta   90.00
_cell.angle_gamma   90.00
#
_symmetry.space_group_name_H-M   'P 1'
#
loop_
_entity.id
_entity.type
_entity.pdbx_description
1 polymer ?
#
loop_
_entity_poly.entity_id
_entity_poly.type
_entity_poly.pdbx_seq_one_letter_code
_entity_poly.pdbx_strand_id
1 'polypeptide(L)'
;MSKKYLSQRISLPLTLLFGFLLIGSVVAAEADPWLRPDFAPAPPENQLTPERVHLGMLLFFDPRLSKKMSMSCASCHNPSLGWSDGLPTAVGFDMHTLARATPTIVNTSFSPIQMWDGRKSTLEDQATGPIEAAGEMNLPLPELIERLKSIPGYASKFEAAYPGMGITAVTVARGLASFERTVLSTESPFDRWRKGDQKAVSASAKHGFELFQDKAKCAVCHMGYNFTDNGFHNIGLKTEGEPDVGRYAQRPLKSMHGAFKTPTLRDIGLTAPYMRNGSYKTLMEVVEHYDRGGDDKTNLDLNMVPLSLTASEKTDLVAFLESLTGVPADVRLPALPH
;
A
#
# COMPACT_ATOMS: atom_id res chain seq x y z
N MET A 1 3.83 60.30 -86.26
CA MET A 1 3.27 60.99 -85.10
C MET A 1 3.11 59.98 -84.03
N SER A 2 4.09 59.88 -83.09
CA SER A 2 4.09 58.86 -82.03
C SER A 2 3.86 59.52 -80.68
N LYS A 3 2.81 59.09 -80.01
CA LYS A 3 2.50 59.49 -78.59
C LYS A 3 3.11 58.49 -77.64
N LYS A 4 4.09 58.89 -76.80
CA LYS A 4 4.67 58.16 -75.70
C LYS A 4 3.66 58.27 -74.49
N TYR A 5 3.25 57.13 -73.93
CA TYR A 5 2.58 57.07 -72.64
C TYR A 5 3.61 56.71 -71.59
N LEU A 6 3.77 57.61 -70.57
CA LEU A 6 4.58 57.41 -69.37
C LEU A 6 3.65 56.63 -68.35
N SER A 7 4.08 55.41 -67.97
CA SER A 7 3.44 54.69 -66.87
C SER A 7 4.17 54.98 -65.54
N GLN A 8 3.50 55.71 -64.63
CA GLN A 8 3.97 55.86 -63.25
C GLN A 8 3.72 54.56 -62.48
N ARG A 9 4.78 53.95 -61.94
CA ARG A 9 4.70 52.85 -60.99
C ARG A 9 4.58 53.42 -59.56
N ILE A 10 3.45 53.18 -58.91
CA ILE A 10 3.22 53.47 -57.50
C ILE A 10 3.79 52.31 -56.71
N SER A 11 4.87 52.50 -55.96
CA SER A 11 5.42 51.54 -55.01
C SER A 11 4.76 51.71 -53.67
N LEU A 12 3.92 50.75 -53.24
CA LEU A 12 3.44 50.65 -51.85
C LEU A 12 4.54 49.97 -50.98
N PRO A 13 4.82 50.48 -49.80
CA PRO A 13 5.70 49.76 -48.85
C PRO A 13 4.90 48.66 -48.14
N LEU A 14 5.36 47.45 -48.28
CA LEU A 14 4.84 46.28 -47.54
C LEU A 14 5.42 46.29 -46.11
N THR A 15 4.62 46.76 -45.17
CA THR A 15 4.98 46.71 -43.74
C THR A 15 4.72 45.28 -43.20
N LEU A 16 5.76 44.51 -43.04
CA LEU A 16 5.72 43.21 -42.37
C LEU A 16 5.54 43.40 -40.84
N LEU A 17 4.32 43.20 -40.33
CA LEU A 17 4.09 43.03 -38.89
C LEU A 17 4.62 41.66 -38.44
N PHE A 18 5.73 41.62 -37.79
CA PHE A 18 6.21 40.45 -37.06
C PHE A 18 5.40 40.34 -35.74
N GLY A 19 4.35 39.53 -35.77
CA GLY A 19 3.64 39.13 -34.54
C GLY A 19 4.53 38.16 -33.75
N PHE A 20 5.10 38.60 -32.64
CA PHE A 20 5.72 37.72 -31.65
C PHE A 20 4.62 36.91 -30.96
N LEU A 21 4.37 35.67 -31.38
CA LEU A 21 3.65 34.69 -30.57
C LEU A 21 4.53 34.32 -29.38
N LEU A 22 4.22 34.87 -28.20
CA LEU A 22 4.71 34.39 -26.94
C LEU A 22 4.06 33.01 -26.67
N ILE A 23 4.72 31.94 -27.12
CA ILE A 23 4.40 30.59 -26.69
C ILE A 23 4.83 30.51 -25.21
N GLY A 24 3.92 30.81 -24.31
CA GLY A 24 4.09 30.53 -22.90
C GLY A 24 4.25 29.01 -22.73
N SER A 25 5.47 28.58 -22.47
CA SER A 25 5.70 27.19 -22.02
C SER A 25 4.96 27.01 -20.70
N VAL A 26 3.82 26.34 -20.73
CA VAL A 26 3.18 25.82 -19.52
C VAL A 26 4.12 24.70 -19.05
N VAL A 27 5.04 25.04 -18.14
CA VAL A 27 5.78 24.04 -17.37
C VAL A 27 4.71 23.35 -16.51
N ALA A 28 4.30 22.16 -16.90
CA ALA A 28 3.47 21.33 -16.05
C ALA A 28 4.23 21.18 -14.72
N ALA A 29 3.64 21.65 -13.63
CA ALA A 29 4.20 21.45 -12.30
C ALA A 29 4.40 19.93 -12.11
N GLU A 30 5.63 19.53 -11.85
CA GLU A 30 5.95 18.13 -11.61
C GLU A 30 5.12 17.66 -10.41
N ALA A 31 4.40 16.55 -10.57
CA ALA A 31 3.52 16.04 -9.51
C ALA A 31 4.36 15.75 -8.26
N ASP A 32 3.87 16.16 -7.09
CA ASP A 32 4.55 15.89 -5.82
C ASP A 32 4.72 14.39 -5.61
N PRO A 33 5.96 13.86 -5.53
CA PRO A 33 6.22 12.42 -5.44
C PRO A 33 5.69 11.77 -4.16
N TRP A 34 5.32 12.58 -3.16
CA TRP A 34 4.79 12.11 -1.88
C TRP A 34 3.26 12.01 -1.84
N LEU A 35 2.57 12.52 -2.87
CA LEU A 35 1.11 12.44 -2.96
C LEU A 35 0.68 11.15 -3.67
N ARG A 36 -0.21 10.41 -3.03
CA ARG A 36 -0.76 9.17 -3.57
C ARG A 36 -1.60 9.46 -4.83
N PRO A 37 -1.50 8.60 -5.87
CA PRO A 37 -2.44 8.65 -6.98
C PRO A 37 -3.89 8.38 -6.52
N ASP A 38 -4.85 8.99 -7.19
CA ASP A 38 -6.28 8.85 -6.84
C ASP A 38 -6.82 7.43 -7.07
N PHE A 39 -6.23 6.71 -8.02
CA PHE A 39 -6.66 5.37 -8.41
C PHE A 39 -5.53 4.36 -8.32
N ALA A 40 -5.88 3.17 -7.80
CA ALA A 40 -4.97 2.05 -7.78
C ALA A 40 -4.86 1.40 -9.18
N PRO A 41 -3.68 0.90 -9.57
CA PRO A 41 -3.51 0.15 -10.80
C PRO A 41 -4.29 -1.17 -10.73
N ALA A 42 -4.92 -1.54 -11.87
CA ALA A 42 -5.57 -2.84 -12.04
C ALA A 42 -5.03 -3.52 -13.30
N PRO A 43 -4.74 -4.83 -13.27
CA PRO A 43 -4.24 -5.55 -14.43
C PRO A 43 -5.33 -5.68 -15.51
N PRO A 44 -4.97 -5.77 -16.80
CA PRO A 44 -5.95 -5.84 -17.90
C PRO A 44 -6.99 -6.94 -17.73
N GLU A 45 -6.58 -8.09 -17.21
CA GLU A 45 -7.44 -9.27 -16.99
C GLU A 45 -8.38 -9.15 -15.79
N ASN A 46 -8.18 -8.12 -14.92
CA ASN A 46 -9.01 -7.89 -13.74
C ASN A 46 -9.24 -6.39 -13.50
N GLN A 47 -9.74 -5.67 -14.52
CA GLN A 47 -10.13 -4.27 -14.39
C GLN A 47 -11.26 -4.10 -13.37
N LEU A 48 -11.23 -3.00 -12.61
CA LEU A 48 -12.23 -2.74 -11.59
C LEU A 48 -13.59 -2.42 -12.22
N THR A 49 -14.62 -3.11 -11.74
CA THR A 49 -16.04 -2.75 -11.97
C THR A 49 -16.78 -2.77 -10.63
N PRO A 50 -17.91 -2.06 -10.51
CA PRO A 50 -18.71 -2.10 -9.27
C PRO A 50 -19.09 -3.53 -8.85
N GLU A 51 -19.41 -4.40 -9.80
CA GLU A 51 -19.81 -5.79 -9.54
C GLU A 51 -18.64 -6.61 -9.00
N ARG A 52 -17.43 -6.44 -9.53
CA ARG A 52 -16.22 -7.13 -9.05
C ARG A 52 -15.83 -6.67 -7.66
N VAL A 53 -15.85 -5.37 -7.42
CA VAL A 53 -15.58 -4.79 -6.09
C VAL A 53 -16.61 -5.28 -5.07
N HIS A 54 -17.91 -5.26 -5.43
CA HIS A 54 -18.96 -5.72 -4.54
C HIS A 54 -18.85 -7.22 -4.24
N LEU A 55 -18.58 -8.07 -5.24
CA LEU A 55 -18.33 -9.50 -5.03
C LEU A 55 -17.14 -9.71 -4.10
N GLY A 56 -16.03 -8.99 -4.33
CA GLY A 56 -14.84 -9.07 -3.48
C GLY A 56 -15.13 -8.66 -2.05
N MET A 57 -15.92 -7.61 -1.85
CA MET A 57 -16.35 -7.19 -0.51
C MET A 57 -17.17 -8.28 0.20
N LEU A 58 -18.14 -8.92 -0.50
CA LEU A 58 -18.89 -10.03 0.04
C LEU A 58 -17.98 -11.17 0.49
N LEU A 59 -17.05 -11.59 -0.37
CA LEU A 59 -16.09 -12.67 -0.08
C LEU A 59 -15.15 -12.31 1.09
N PHE A 60 -14.66 -11.07 1.15
CA PHE A 60 -13.72 -10.60 2.18
C PHE A 60 -14.32 -10.65 3.59
N PHE A 61 -15.60 -10.37 3.72
CA PHE A 61 -16.31 -10.37 5.00
C PHE A 61 -17.05 -11.70 5.30
N ASP A 62 -16.98 -12.70 4.42
CA ASP A 62 -17.73 -13.95 4.59
C ASP A 62 -16.96 -14.99 5.40
N PRO A 63 -17.40 -15.35 6.62
CA PRO A 63 -16.72 -16.35 7.44
C PRO A 63 -16.80 -17.76 6.86
N ARG A 64 -17.70 -18.02 5.89
CA ARG A 64 -17.82 -19.30 5.21
C ARG A 64 -16.59 -19.63 4.32
N LEU A 65 -15.67 -18.66 4.15
CA LEU A 65 -14.39 -18.88 3.48
C LEU A 65 -13.34 -19.56 4.38
N SER A 66 -13.69 -19.90 5.63
CA SER A 66 -12.81 -20.66 6.53
C SER A 66 -13.37 -22.05 6.83
N LYS A 67 -12.51 -22.97 7.26
CA LYS A 67 -12.86 -24.40 7.52
C LYS A 67 -14.05 -24.55 8.48
N LYS A 68 -14.02 -23.82 9.60
CA LYS A 68 -15.06 -23.84 10.62
C LYS A 68 -16.12 -22.75 10.43
N MET A 69 -16.13 -22.02 9.32
CA MET A 69 -17.05 -20.90 9.06
C MET A 69 -17.06 -19.83 10.16
N SER A 70 -15.93 -19.61 10.80
CA SER A 70 -15.80 -18.78 12.00
C SER A 70 -14.90 -17.56 11.84
N MET A 71 -14.19 -17.45 10.72
CA MET A 71 -13.29 -16.32 10.43
C MET A 71 -13.30 -15.98 8.94
N SER A 72 -13.11 -14.71 8.64
CA SER A 72 -13.01 -14.15 7.30
C SER A 72 -11.70 -13.37 7.15
N CYS A 73 -11.41 -12.82 5.98
CA CYS A 73 -10.25 -11.92 5.81
C CYS A 73 -10.31 -10.74 6.80
N ALA A 74 -11.51 -10.21 7.05
CA ALA A 74 -11.74 -9.12 8.01
C ALA A 74 -11.46 -9.51 9.47
N SER A 75 -11.31 -10.79 9.81
CA SER A 75 -10.91 -11.22 11.15
C SER A 75 -9.48 -10.79 11.49
N CYS A 76 -8.59 -10.82 10.49
CA CYS A 76 -7.21 -10.35 10.62
C CYS A 76 -7.03 -8.94 10.04
N HIS A 77 -7.76 -8.58 8.98
CA HIS A 77 -7.69 -7.26 8.34
C HIS A 77 -8.92 -6.41 8.70
N ASN A 78 -8.99 -5.99 9.97
CA ASN A 78 -10.12 -5.24 10.51
C ASN A 78 -10.07 -3.77 10.06
N PRO A 79 -11.11 -3.25 9.37
CA PRO A 79 -11.16 -1.84 8.94
C PRO A 79 -10.96 -0.83 10.07
N SER A 80 -11.47 -1.14 11.27
CA SER A 80 -11.37 -0.25 12.44
C SER A 80 -9.98 -0.21 13.08
N LEU A 81 -9.07 -1.12 12.69
CA LEU A 81 -7.71 -1.22 13.19
C LEU A 81 -6.69 -0.97 12.06
N GLY A 82 -7.00 -0.07 11.14
CA GLY A 82 -6.13 0.23 10.00
C GLY A 82 -5.92 -0.97 9.07
N TRP A 83 -6.93 -1.86 8.97
CA TRP A 83 -6.87 -3.09 8.18
C TRP A 83 -5.76 -4.06 8.62
N SER A 84 -5.46 -4.06 9.91
CA SER A 84 -4.64 -5.00 10.66
C SER A 84 -5.49 -5.65 11.76
N ASP A 85 -4.90 -6.44 12.66
CA ASP A 85 -5.63 -7.08 13.78
C ASP A 85 -5.32 -6.46 15.14
N GLY A 86 -4.36 -5.53 15.21
CA GLY A 86 -3.93 -4.92 16.47
C GLY A 86 -3.18 -5.88 17.41
N LEU A 87 -2.73 -7.03 16.91
CA LEU A 87 -2.02 -8.04 17.69
C LEU A 87 -0.52 -8.06 17.34
N PRO A 88 0.35 -8.46 18.29
CA PRO A 88 1.78 -8.60 18.00
C PRO A 88 2.08 -9.58 16.86
N THR A 89 1.39 -10.72 16.84
CA THR A 89 1.38 -11.69 15.77
C THR A 89 -0.04 -12.18 15.52
N ALA A 90 -0.34 -12.53 14.27
CA ALA A 90 -1.68 -12.94 13.88
C ALA A 90 -2.15 -14.20 14.61
N VAL A 91 -3.46 -14.30 14.82
CA VAL A 91 -4.13 -15.50 15.38
C VAL A 91 -5.08 -16.06 14.33
N GLY A 92 -4.81 -17.26 13.88
CA GLY A 92 -5.59 -17.93 12.84
C GLY A 92 -6.42 -19.11 13.34
N PHE A 93 -6.52 -20.13 12.48
CA PHE A 93 -7.37 -21.31 12.71
C PHE A 93 -7.07 -21.99 14.05
N ASP A 94 -8.14 -22.32 14.78
CA ASP A 94 -8.07 -22.94 16.12
C ASP A 94 -7.18 -22.17 17.12
N MET A 95 -7.21 -20.83 17.03
CA MET A 95 -6.42 -19.94 17.89
C MET A 95 -4.89 -20.15 17.73
N HIS A 96 -4.47 -20.70 16.59
CA HIS A 96 -3.06 -20.85 16.29
C HIS A 96 -2.38 -19.49 16.13
N THR A 97 -1.37 -19.23 16.92
CA THR A 97 -0.56 -18.01 16.83
C THR A 97 0.43 -18.13 15.69
N LEU A 98 0.39 -17.21 14.74
CA LEU A 98 1.30 -17.16 13.61
C LEU A 98 2.63 -16.50 14.00
N ALA A 99 3.67 -16.73 13.20
CA ALA A 99 5.01 -16.18 13.48
C ALA A 99 5.15 -14.68 13.17
N ARG A 100 4.21 -14.09 12.43
CA ARG A 100 4.28 -12.71 11.94
C ARG A 100 3.00 -11.95 12.24
N ALA A 101 3.16 -10.62 12.42
CA ALA A 101 2.03 -9.69 12.53
C ALA A 101 1.24 -9.64 11.22
N THR A 102 -0.06 -9.37 11.34
CA THR A 102 -0.93 -9.07 10.20
C THR A 102 -0.54 -7.70 9.62
N PRO A 103 -0.02 -7.61 8.38
CA PRO A 103 0.24 -6.33 7.76
C PRO A 103 -1.08 -5.65 7.37
N THR A 104 -1.11 -4.32 7.38
CA THR A 104 -2.23 -3.59 6.77
C THR A 104 -2.36 -3.93 5.28
N ILE A 105 -3.60 -3.95 4.77
CA ILE A 105 -3.89 -4.03 3.34
C ILE A 105 -4.14 -2.65 2.70
N VAL A 106 -4.01 -1.57 3.48
CA VAL A 106 -4.11 -0.21 2.94
C VAL A 106 -3.04 -0.01 1.87
N ASN A 107 -3.47 0.47 0.71
CA ASN A 107 -2.59 0.75 -0.44
C ASN A 107 -1.78 -0.46 -0.97
N THR A 108 -2.12 -1.68 -0.58
CA THR A 108 -1.39 -2.89 -1.04
C THR A 108 -1.44 -3.05 -2.56
N SER A 109 -2.44 -2.48 -3.22
CA SER A 109 -2.58 -2.42 -4.68
C SER A 109 -1.44 -1.71 -5.41
N PHE A 110 -0.70 -0.84 -4.73
CA PHE A 110 0.48 -0.18 -5.28
C PHE A 110 1.77 -0.99 -5.10
N SER A 111 1.71 -2.10 -4.35
CA SER A 111 2.85 -2.99 -4.14
C SER A 111 2.95 -3.99 -5.29
N PRO A 112 4.11 -4.10 -5.97
CA PRO A 112 4.31 -5.06 -7.06
C PRO A 112 4.52 -6.49 -6.53
N ILE A 113 4.61 -6.67 -5.21
CA ILE A 113 4.85 -7.96 -4.56
C ILE A 113 4.18 -8.00 -3.18
N GLN A 114 3.60 -9.14 -2.81
CA GLN A 114 2.79 -9.28 -1.61
C GLN A 114 3.48 -10.18 -0.56
N MET A 115 3.02 -10.10 0.69
CA MET A 115 3.53 -10.76 1.89
C MET A 115 4.84 -10.14 2.40
N TRP A 116 5.16 -10.37 3.69
CA TRP A 116 6.39 -9.88 4.32
C TRP A 116 7.68 -10.34 3.63
N ASP A 117 7.68 -11.56 3.09
CA ASP A 117 8.82 -12.19 2.41
C ASP A 117 8.73 -12.10 0.88
N GLY A 118 7.67 -11.49 0.35
CA GLY A 118 7.47 -11.32 -1.08
C GLY A 118 7.24 -12.64 -1.84
N ARG A 119 6.63 -13.63 -1.21
CA ARG A 119 6.38 -14.94 -1.85
C ARG A 119 5.22 -14.93 -2.85
N LYS A 120 4.46 -13.83 -2.93
CA LYS A 120 3.32 -13.68 -3.83
C LYS A 120 3.52 -12.49 -4.77
N SER A 121 3.25 -12.68 -6.05
CA SER A 121 3.59 -11.74 -7.11
C SER A 121 2.49 -10.74 -7.43
N THR A 122 1.24 -11.04 -7.11
CA THR A 122 0.07 -10.17 -7.35
C THR A 122 -0.92 -10.30 -6.19
N LEU A 123 -1.92 -9.41 -6.15
CA LEU A 123 -3.03 -9.55 -5.20
C LEU A 123 -3.84 -10.82 -5.47
N GLU A 124 -4.07 -11.14 -6.73
CA GLU A 124 -4.78 -12.37 -7.13
C GLU A 124 -4.05 -13.63 -6.67
N ASP A 125 -2.72 -13.67 -6.78
CA ASP A 125 -1.90 -14.79 -6.29
C ASP A 125 -1.91 -14.85 -4.75
N GLN A 126 -1.98 -13.72 -4.08
CA GLN A 126 -2.03 -13.64 -2.61
C GLN A 126 -3.39 -14.06 -2.05
N ALA A 127 -4.50 -13.62 -2.67
CA ALA A 127 -5.83 -13.65 -2.09
C ALA A 127 -6.33 -15.04 -1.65
N THR A 128 -5.89 -16.12 -2.30
CA THR A 128 -6.28 -17.49 -1.94
C THR A 128 -5.33 -18.15 -0.95
N GLY A 129 -4.12 -17.62 -0.79
CA GLY A 129 -3.10 -18.21 0.09
C GLY A 129 -3.56 -18.39 1.54
N PRO A 130 -4.06 -17.35 2.21
CA PRO A 130 -4.57 -17.44 3.58
C PRO A 130 -5.76 -18.39 3.73
N ILE A 131 -6.59 -18.55 2.69
CA ILE A 131 -7.73 -19.46 2.72
C ILE A 131 -7.26 -20.91 2.88
N GLU A 132 -6.23 -21.32 2.12
CA GLU A 132 -5.68 -22.67 2.16
C GLU A 132 -4.70 -22.92 3.30
N ALA A 133 -4.05 -21.87 3.82
CA ALA A 133 -3.03 -21.98 4.85
C ALA A 133 -3.59 -22.63 6.12
N ALA A 134 -3.01 -23.76 6.54
CA ALA A 134 -3.49 -24.55 7.68
C ALA A 134 -3.53 -23.77 9.00
N GLY A 135 -2.59 -22.84 9.20
CA GLY A 135 -2.55 -21.96 10.37
C GLY A 135 -3.44 -20.73 10.27
N GLU A 136 -4.00 -20.41 9.08
CA GLU A 136 -4.83 -19.20 8.86
C GLU A 136 -6.33 -19.58 8.75
N MET A 137 -6.88 -19.81 7.55
CA MET A 137 -8.30 -20.13 7.37
C MET A 137 -8.56 -21.63 7.16
N ASN A 138 -7.53 -22.41 6.80
CA ASN A 138 -7.50 -23.88 6.72
C ASN A 138 -8.60 -24.51 5.85
N LEU A 139 -8.98 -23.89 4.74
CA LEU A 139 -9.99 -24.41 3.83
C LEU A 139 -9.42 -24.68 2.43
N PRO A 140 -9.35 -25.95 1.98
CA PRO A 140 -8.92 -26.26 0.62
C PRO A 140 -9.79 -25.58 -0.45
N LEU A 141 -9.20 -25.03 -1.50
CA LEU A 141 -9.94 -24.32 -2.55
C LEU A 141 -11.03 -25.17 -3.22
N PRO A 142 -10.86 -26.47 -3.50
CA PRO A 142 -11.96 -27.27 -4.04
C PRO A 142 -13.18 -27.30 -3.12
N GLU A 143 -12.97 -27.43 -1.79
CA GLU A 143 -14.05 -27.40 -0.80
C GLU A 143 -14.71 -26.02 -0.72
N LEU A 144 -13.92 -24.94 -0.77
CA LEU A 144 -14.46 -23.58 -0.84
C LEU A 144 -15.38 -23.40 -2.06
N ILE A 145 -14.93 -23.83 -3.27
CA ILE A 145 -15.68 -23.66 -4.49
C ILE A 145 -17.02 -24.40 -4.42
N GLU A 146 -17.05 -25.65 -3.96
CA GLU A 146 -18.29 -26.38 -3.79
C GLU A 146 -19.22 -25.73 -2.73
N ARG A 147 -18.65 -25.21 -1.65
CA ARG A 147 -19.41 -24.47 -0.64
C ARG A 147 -20.03 -23.19 -1.23
N LEU A 148 -19.28 -22.39 -1.98
CA LEU A 148 -19.81 -21.19 -2.63
C LEU A 148 -20.89 -21.51 -3.67
N LYS A 149 -20.74 -22.59 -4.43
CA LYS A 149 -21.77 -23.06 -5.38
C LYS A 149 -23.07 -23.49 -4.69
N SER A 150 -22.99 -24.01 -3.48
CA SER A 150 -24.17 -24.41 -2.70
C SER A 150 -24.96 -23.24 -2.12
N ILE A 151 -24.46 -22.00 -2.25
CA ILE A 151 -25.13 -20.79 -1.78
C ILE A 151 -25.74 -20.07 -2.99
N PRO A 152 -27.08 -20.15 -3.20
CA PRO A 152 -27.71 -19.66 -4.43
C PRO A 152 -27.43 -18.20 -4.75
N GLY A 153 -27.34 -17.35 -3.71
CA GLY A 153 -27.09 -15.93 -3.88
C GLY A 153 -25.71 -15.58 -4.46
N TYR A 154 -24.70 -16.47 -4.41
CA TYR A 154 -23.42 -16.24 -5.03
C TYR A 154 -23.42 -16.44 -6.55
N ALA A 155 -24.21 -17.37 -7.07
CA ALA A 155 -24.22 -17.64 -8.52
C ALA A 155 -24.46 -16.37 -9.35
N SER A 156 -25.47 -15.58 -9.00
CA SER A 156 -25.78 -14.33 -9.69
C SER A 156 -24.71 -13.24 -9.49
N LYS A 157 -24.01 -13.21 -8.35
CA LYS A 157 -22.95 -12.25 -8.06
C LYS A 157 -21.70 -12.55 -8.89
N PHE A 158 -21.31 -13.82 -8.98
CA PHE A 158 -20.20 -14.24 -9.83
C PHE A 158 -20.50 -14.02 -11.31
N GLU A 159 -21.73 -14.33 -11.78
CA GLU A 159 -22.13 -14.10 -13.17
C GLU A 159 -22.09 -12.60 -13.53
N ALA A 160 -22.55 -11.72 -12.64
CA ALA A 160 -22.48 -10.28 -12.86
C ALA A 160 -21.04 -9.74 -12.90
N ALA A 161 -20.15 -10.25 -12.03
CA ALA A 161 -18.78 -9.80 -11.93
C ALA A 161 -17.86 -10.40 -13.03
N TYR A 162 -18.10 -11.66 -13.40
CA TYR A 162 -17.28 -12.45 -14.33
C TYR A 162 -18.17 -13.32 -15.24
N PRO A 163 -18.86 -12.71 -16.23
CA PRO A 163 -19.81 -13.41 -17.08
C PRO A 163 -19.22 -14.66 -17.73
N GLY A 164 -19.92 -15.79 -17.62
CA GLY A 164 -19.54 -17.07 -18.19
C GLY A 164 -18.34 -17.78 -17.55
N MET A 165 -17.70 -17.18 -16.54
CA MET A 165 -16.53 -17.81 -15.88
C MET A 165 -16.90 -18.69 -14.69
N GLY A 166 -18.10 -18.55 -14.14
CA GLY A 166 -18.60 -19.31 -12.99
C GLY A 166 -17.83 -19.07 -11.70
N ILE A 167 -18.14 -19.91 -10.69
CA ILE A 167 -17.46 -19.89 -9.39
C ILE A 167 -16.23 -20.79 -9.46
N THR A 168 -15.05 -20.20 -9.49
CA THR A 168 -13.74 -20.86 -9.60
C THR A 168 -12.73 -20.21 -8.67
N ALA A 169 -11.60 -20.88 -8.39
CA ALA A 169 -10.51 -20.29 -7.62
C ALA A 169 -10.02 -18.95 -8.25
N VAL A 170 -9.99 -18.88 -9.58
CA VAL A 170 -9.59 -17.66 -10.31
C VAL A 170 -10.56 -16.52 -10.08
N THR A 171 -11.88 -16.77 -10.16
CA THR A 171 -12.88 -15.70 -9.97
C THR A 171 -13.01 -15.28 -8.51
N VAL A 172 -12.78 -16.18 -7.54
CA VAL A 172 -12.66 -15.85 -6.12
C VAL A 172 -11.45 -14.94 -5.88
N ALA A 173 -10.27 -15.34 -6.37
CA ALA A 173 -9.05 -14.54 -6.24
C ALA A 173 -9.18 -13.14 -6.85
N ARG A 174 -9.73 -13.05 -8.07
CA ARG A 174 -9.98 -11.80 -8.78
C ARG A 174 -10.97 -10.89 -8.04
N GLY A 175 -12.04 -11.47 -7.49
CA GLY A 175 -13.03 -10.75 -6.70
C GLY A 175 -12.37 -10.13 -5.45
N LEU A 176 -11.69 -10.93 -4.63
CA LEU A 176 -10.98 -10.46 -3.44
C LEU A 176 -9.98 -9.34 -3.79
N ALA A 177 -9.12 -9.57 -4.78
CA ALA A 177 -8.15 -8.59 -5.25
C ALA A 177 -8.82 -7.29 -5.76
N SER A 178 -10.00 -7.37 -6.39
CA SER A 178 -10.75 -6.18 -6.82
C SER A 178 -11.22 -5.34 -5.64
N PHE A 179 -11.69 -5.96 -4.57
CA PHE A 179 -12.04 -5.24 -3.35
C PHE A 179 -10.80 -4.64 -2.66
N GLU A 180 -9.73 -5.42 -2.49
CA GLU A 180 -8.49 -4.94 -1.85
C GLU A 180 -7.89 -3.73 -2.58
N ARG A 181 -8.04 -3.62 -3.91
CA ARG A 181 -7.63 -2.43 -4.68
C ARG A 181 -8.41 -1.16 -4.34
N THR A 182 -9.55 -1.28 -3.69
CA THR A 182 -10.33 -0.12 -3.21
C THR A 182 -9.95 0.30 -1.78
N VAL A 183 -9.16 -0.50 -1.08
CA VAL A 183 -8.69 -0.19 0.28
C VAL A 183 -7.50 0.77 0.19
N LEU A 184 -7.82 2.04 0.05
CA LEU A 184 -6.84 3.12 -0.08
C LEU A 184 -6.84 4.00 1.16
N SER A 185 -5.65 4.52 1.53
CA SER A 185 -5.53 5.55 2.56
C SER A 185 -6.39 6.75 2.22
N THR A 186 -7.04 7.32 3.22
CA THR A 186 -7.75 8.59 3.06
C THR A 186 -6.77 9.76 3.08
N GLU A 187 -7.26 10.98 2.81
CA GLU A 187 -6.42 12.16 2.86
C GLU A 187 -5.95 12.43 4.29
N SER A 188 -4.64 12.41 4.49
CA SER A 188 -3.99 12.68 5.78
C SER A 188 -3.70 14.17 5.99
N PRO A 189 -3.37 14.61 7.23
CA PRO A 189 -2.82 15.95 7.47
C PRO A 189 -1.59 16.25 6.59
N PHE A 190 -0.70 15.27 6.42
CA PHE A 190 0.46 15.38 5.53
C PHE A 190 0.06 15.67 4.08
N ASP A 191 -0.94 14.98 3.54
CA ASP A 191 -1.41 15.21 2.18
C ASP A 191 -1.97 16.62 1.98
N ARG A 192 -2.78 17.11 2.93
CA ARG A 192 -3.29 18.48 2.90
C ARG A 192 -2.16 19.51 2.93
N TRP A 193 -1.14 19.27 3.76
CA TRP A 193 0.03 20.13 3.81
C TRP A 193 0.76 20.15 2.46
N ARG A 194 1.02 19.00 1.86
CA ARG A 194 1.67 18.90 0.55
C ARG A 194 0.85 19.55 -0.58
N LYS A 195 -0.47 19.58 -0.43
CA LYS A 195 -1.42 20.28 -1.32
C LYS A 195 -1.52 21.81 -1.04
N GLY A 196 -0.79 22.33 -0.04
CA GLY A 196 -0.67 23.76 0.22
C GLY A 196 -1.29 24.26 1.52
N ASP A 197 -2.02 23.43 2.29
CA ASP A 197 -2.53 23.82 3.61
C ASP A 197 -1.40 23.83 4.65
N GLN A 198 -0.77 24.99 4.81
CA GLN A 198 0.34 25.18 5.72
C GLN A 198 0.01 24.96 7.20
N LYS A 199 -1.28 24.89 7.56
CA LYS A 199 -1.74 24.68 8.94
C LYS A 199 -2.12 23.23 9.20
N ALA A 200 -2.14 22.36 8.21
CA ALA A 200 -2.55 20.96 8.33
C ALA A 200 -1.63 20.13 9.23
N VAL A 201 -0.36 20.51 9.35
CA VAL A 201 0.63 19.82 10.20
C VAL A 201 1.36 20.83 11.10
N SER A 202 1.83 20.36 12.25
CA SER A 202 2.62 21.16 13.20
C SER A 202 4.01 21.51 12.67
N ALA A 203 4.69 22.48 13.27
CA ALA A 203 6.09 22.77 12.99
C ALA A 203 6.98 21.55 13.29
N SER A 204 6.70 20.83 14.37
CA SER A 204 7.37 19.57 14.74
C SER A 204 7.25 18.52 13.63
N ALA A 205 6.05 18.29 13.08
CA ALA A 205 5.86 17.33 12.00
C ALA A 205 6.58 17.75 10.70
N LYS A 206 6.66 19.05 10.39
CA LYS A 206 7.43 19.56 9.24
C LYS A 206 8.93 19.29 9.41
N HIS A 207 9.48 19.61 10.56
CA HIS A 207 10.87 19.31 10.88
C HIS A 207 11.13 17.80 10.91
N GLY A 208 10.17 17.01 11.43
CA GLY A 208 10.22 15.55 11.37
C GLY A 208 10.30 15.00 9.96
N PHE A 209 9.60 15.61 9.00
CA PHE A 209 9.70 15.23 7.59
C PHE A 209 11.07 15.58 6.97
N GLU A 210 11.66 16.71 7.33
CA GLU A 210 13.02 17.06 6.93
C GLU A 210 14.03 16.04 7.47
N LEU A 211 13.95 15.72 8.77
CA LEU A 211 14.77 14.68 9.40
C LEU A 211 14.59 13.30 8.73
N PHE A 212 13.37 12.92 8.41
CA PHE A 212 13.04 11.67 7.74
C PHE A 212 13.75 11.52 6.40
N GLN A 213 13.87 12.61 5.64
CA GLN A 213 14.55 12.61 4.35
C GLN A 213 16.07 12.63 4.48
N ASP A 214 16.62 13.36 5.48
CA ASP A 214 18.05 13.63 5.62
C ASP A 214 18.71 12.81 6.73
N LYS A 215 18.79 13.38 7.93
CA LYS A 215 19.57 12.86 9.06
C LYS A 215 19.13 11.45 9.50
N ALA A 216 17.82 11.20 9.53
CA ALA A 216 17.26 9.92 9.96
C ALA A 216 17.29 8.86 8.84
N LYS A 217 17.59 9.22 7.58
CA LYS A 217 17.74 8.32 6.42
C LYS A 217 16.55 7.40 6.15
N CYS A 218 15.38 7.67 6.72
CA CYS A 218 14.20 6.81 6.59
C CYS A 218 13.71 6.75 5.13
N ALA A 219 13.81 7.87 4.40
CA ALA A 219 13.41 7.97 3.00
C ALA A 219 14.26 7.12 2.04
N VAL A 220 15.39 6.54 2.49
CA VAL A 220 16.17 5.61 1.66
C VAL A 220 15.37 4.35 1.32
N CYS A 221 14.55 3.87 2.29
CA CYS A 221 13.66 2.72 2.12
C CYS A 221 12.19 3.15 2.03
N HIS A 222 11.79 4.18 2.79
CA HIS A 222 10.42 4.67 2.85
C HIS A 222 10.21 5.90 1.97
N MET A 223 10.39 5.75 0.64
CA MET A 223 10.27 6.83 -0.34
C MET A 223 8.94 6.83 -1.09
N GLY A 224 8.67 7.97 -1.74
CA GLY A 224 7.52 8.13 -2.64
C GLY A 224 6.17 8.18 -1.95
N TYR A 225 5.11 8.24 -2.74
CA TYR A 225 3.74 8.45 -2.27
C TYR A 225 3.21 7.39 -1.29
N ASN A 226 3.74 6.17 -1.34
CA ASN A 226 3.32 5.08 -0.45
C ASN A 226 4.34 4.81 0.67
N PHE A 227 5.37 5.64 0.80
CA PHE A 227 6.43 5.51 1.81
C PHE A 227 7.03 4.11 1.87
N THR A 228 7.36 3.56 0.71
CA THR A 228 8.01 2.26 0.55
C THR A 228 8.72 2.17 -0.80
N ASP A 229 9.89 1.58 -0.82
CA ASP A 229 10.61 1.18 -2.03
C ASP A 229 10.18 -0.22 -2.52
N ASN A 230 9.31 -0.91 -1.77
CA ASN A 230 8.98 -2.33 -1.94
C ASN A 230 10.22 -3.26 -1.95
N GLY A 231 11.36 -2.77 -1.49
CA GLY A 231 12.60 -3.50 -1.31
C GLY A 231 12.56 -4.45 -0.11
N PHE A 232 13.66 -5.19 0.08
CA PHE A 232 13.80 -6.15 1.19
C PHE A 232 15.04 -5.81 1.99
N HIS A 233 14.85 -5.51 3.27
CA HIS A 233 15.89 -5.03 4.17
C HIS A 233 15.89 -5.82 5.48
N ASN A 234 17.08 -6.15 5.98
CA ASN A 234 17.24 -6.63 7.34
C ASN A 234 17.53 -5.44 8.26
N ILE A 235 16.52 -5.07 9.05
CA ILE A 235 16.59 -3.93 9.97
C ILE A 235 17.17 -4.31 11.34
N GLY A 236 17.68 -5.53 11.52
CA GLY A 236 18.29 -5.95 12.78
C GLY A 236 17.29 -6.08 13.93
N LEU A 237 16.10 -6.55 13.66
CA LEU A 237 15.08 -6.79 14.68
C LEU A 237 15.43 -8.04 15.47
N LYS A 238 15.64 -7.89 16.78
CA LYS A 238 15.88 -9.00 17.68
C LYS A 238 14.63 -9.88 17.77
N THR A 239 14.81 -11.19 17.66
CA THR A 239 13.76 -12.19 17.82
C THR A 239 14.17 -13.22 18.84
N GLU A 240 13.21 -13.80 19.54
CA GLU A 240 13.41 -14.95 20.41
C GLU A 240 13.22 -16.25 19.57
N GLY A 241 13.98 -17.28 19.92
CA GLY A 241 13.91 -18.57 19.21
C GLY A 241 14.62 -18.57 17.85
N GLU A 242 14.17 -19.47 16.97
CA GLU A 242 14.76 -19.62 15.62
C GLU A 242 14.53 -18.37 14.79
N PRO A 243 15.58 -17.81 14.15
CA PRO A 243 15.46 -16.62 13.34
C PRO A 243 14.54 -16.83 12.12
N ASP A 244 13.60 -15.91 11.91
CA ASP A 244 12.83 -15.87 10.66
C ASP A 244 13.73 -15.39 9.52
N VAL A 245 14.00 -16.31 8.58
CA VAL A 245 14.93 -16.07 7.47
C VAL A 245 14.40 -15.09 6.42
N GLY A 246 13.12 -14.72 6.48
CA GLY A 246 12.49 -13.72 5.62
C GLY A 246 12.59 -14.03 4.13
N ARG A 247 13.03 -13.06 3.34
CA ARG A 247 13.17 -13.16 1.88
C ARG A 247 14.12 -14.27 1.44
N TYR A 248 15.05 -14.67 2.28
CA TYR A 248 15.98 -15.78 1.97
C TYR A 248 15.25 -17.07 1.61
N ALA A 249 14.11 -17.36 2.24
CA ALA A 249 13.29 -18.53 1.91
C ALA A 249 12.82 -18.56 0.45
N GLN A 250 12.68 -17.39 -0.18
CA GLN A 250 12.24 -17.23 -1.57
C GLN A 250 13.41 -16.98 -2.52
N ARG A 251 14.47 -16.34 -2.02
CA ARG A 251 15.67 -16.00 -2.78
C ARG A 251 16.89 -16.24 -1.89
N PRO A 252 17.55 -17.39 -2.00
CA PRO A 252 18.62 -17.83 -1.09
C PRO A 252 19.96 -17.11 -1.39
N LEU A 253 19.95 -15.78 -1.27
CA LEU A 253 21.13 -14.94 -1.31
C LEU A 253 21.44 -14.48 0.12
N LYS A 254 22.71 -14.48 0.52
CA LYS A 254 23.14 -14.10 1.87
C LYS A 254 22.56 -12.75 2.30
N SER A 255 22.53 -11.76 1.41
CA SER A 255 21.95 -10.42 1.67
C SER A 255 20.44 -10.43 1.95
N MET A 256 19.73 -11.51 1.58
CA MET A 256 18.29 -11.67 1.80
C MET A 256 17.94 -12.37 3.12
N HIS A 257 18.94 -12.85 3.85
CA HIS A 257 18.72 -13.53 5.13
C HIS A 257 18.29 -12.55 6.21
N GLY A 258 17.09 -12.75 6.78
CA GLY A 258 16.47 -11.86 7.75
C GLY A 258 15.90 -10.56 7.12
N ALA A 259 15.89 -10.46 5.77
CA ALA A 259 15.32 -9.31 5.07
C ALA A 259 13.81 -9.48 4.84
N PHE A 260 13.07 -8.37 5.01
CA PHE A 260 11.61 -8.31 4.82
C PHE A 260 11.25 -7.10 3.98
N LYS A 261 10.09 -7.19 3.31
CA LYS A 261 9.58 -6.12 2.47
C LYS A 261 9.34 -4.86 3.30
N THR A 262 9.80 -3.71 2.81
CA THR A 262 9.46 -2.41 3.38
C THR A 262 7.94 -2.19 3.33
N PRO A 263 7.24 -2.05 4.46
CA PRO A 263 5.80 -1.75 4.46
C PRO A 263 5.55 -0.29 4.12
N THR A 264 4.30 0.02 3.73
CA THR A 264 3.83 1.41 3.68
C THR A 264 3.85 2.04 5.08
N LEU A 265 4.04 3.37 5.15
CA LEU A 265 3.82 4.14 6.38
C LEU A 265 2.49 4.92 6.36
N ARG A 266 1.70 4.81 5.29
CA ARG A 266 0.35 5.39 5.26
C ARG A 266 -0.50 4.77 6.36
N ASP A 267 -1.24 5.61 7.08
CA ASP A 267 -2.09 5.23 8.21
C ASP A 267 -1.35 4.49 9.35
N ILE A 268 -0.03 4.72 9.47
CA ILE A 268 0.83 4.02 10.45
C ILE A 268 0.35 4.20 11.90
N GLY A 269 -0.27 5.32 12.25
CA GLY A 269 -0.83 5.55 13.58
C GLY A 269 -1.97 4.61 13.97
N LEU A 270 -2.56 3.87 13.02
CA LEU A 270 -3.66 2.92 13.26
C LEU A 270 -3.22 1.46 13.40
N THR A 271 -1.94 1.14 13.12
CA THR A 271 -1.48 -0.24 12.92
C THR A 271 -0.51 -0.74 14.00
N ALA A 272 -0.57 -0.15 15.19
CA ALA A 272 0.16 -0.69 16.33
C ALA A 272 -0.37 -2.08 16.72
N PRO A 273 0.47 -3.00 17.28
CA PRO A 273 1.90 -2.85 17.51
C PRO A 273 2.73 -3.03 16.23
N TYR A 274 3.92 -2.45 16.24
CA TYR A 274 4.77 -2.30 15.06
C TYR A 274 5.77 -3.44 14.89
N MET A 275 6.39 -3.47 13.69
CA MET A 275 7.30 -4.49 13.18
C MET A 275 6.58 -5.79 12.77
N ARG A 276 7.30 -6.64 12.01
CA ARG A 276 6.73 -7.92 11.52
C ARG A 276 6.34 -8.91 12.63
N ASN A 277 6.76 -8.67 13.84
CA ASN A 277 6.51 -9.50 15.02
C ASN A 277 5.88 -8.71 16.19
N GLY A 278 5.40 -7.49 15.93
CA GLY A 278 4.75 -6.67 16.94
C GLY A 278 5.64 -6.27 18.14
N SER A 279 6.97 -6.22 17.96
CA SER A 279 7.91 -6.00 19.06
C SER A 279 7.76 -4.65 19.73
N TYR A 280 7.29 -3.62 19.02
CA TYR A 280 7.18 -2.26 19.53
C TYR A 280 5.73 -1.80 19.56
N LYS A 281 5.34 -1.20 20.69
CA LYS A 281 3.98 -0.74 20.95
C LYS A 281 3.75 0.69 20.47
N THR A 282 4.81 1.49 20.37
CA THR A 282 4.75 2.92 20.08
C THR A 282 5.67 3.31 18.92
N LEU A 283 5.33 4.38 18.21
CA LEU A 283 6.20 4.94 17.17
C LEU A 283 7.53 5.45 17.73
N MET A 284 7.56 5.88 18.99
CA MET A 284 8.79 6.29 19.67
C MET A 284 9.75 5.10 19.79
N GLU A 285 9.29 3.92 20.22
CA GLU A 285 10.12 2.70 20.27
C GLU A 285 10.66 2.30 18.90
N VAL A 286 9.85 2.49 17.84
CA VAL A 286 10.28 2.29 16.44
C VAL A 286 11.41 3.25 16.09
N VAL A 287 11.26 4.55 16.35
CA VAL A 287 12.29 5.56 16.07
C VAL A 287 13.56 5.27 16.87
N GLU A 288 13.45 4.84 18.11
CA GLU A 288 14.60 4.45 18.96
C GLU A 288 15.33 3.22 18.42
N HIS A 289 14.61 2.24 17.85
CA HIS A 289 15.24 1.09 17.18
C HIS A 289 16.12 1.53 16.00
N TYR A 290 15.61 2.41 15.17
CA TYR A 290 16.37 2.95 14.03
C TYR A 290 17.51 3.87 14.49
N ASP A 291 17.30 4.67 15.55
CA ASP A 291 18.35 5.54 16.12
C ASP A 291 19.54 4.73 16.62
N ARG A 292 19.32 3.53 17.19
CA ARG A 292 20.39 2.60 17.59
C ARG A 292 21.02 1.85 16.42
N GLY A 293 20.46 1.95 15.20
CA GLY A 293 20.89 1.22 14.01
C GLY A 293 20.58 -0.28 14.09
N GLY A 294 19.42 -0.66 14.66
CA GLY A 294 19.01 -2.05 14.87
C GLY A 294 19.64 -2.70 16.12
N ASP A 295 19.04 -3.77 16.60
CA ASP A 295 19.47 -4.49 17.81
C ASP A 295 20.33 -5.72 17.47
N ASP A 296 19.96 -6.50 16.42
CA ASP A 296 20.77 -7.59 15.87
C ASP A 296 21.63 -7.10 14.71
N LYS A 297 22.94 -7.26 14.82
CA LYS A 297 23.90 -6.78 13.80
C LYS A 297 24.24 -7.86 12.75
N THR A 298 23.60 -9.01 12.81
CA THR A 298 23.84 -10.12 11.88
C THR A 298 23.20 -9.81 10.52
N ASN A 299 24.01 -9.76 9.48
CA ASN A 299 23.57 -9.52 8.09
C ASN A 299 22.68 -8.28 7.94
N LEU A 300 22.98 -7.23 8.70
CA LEU A 300 22.24 -5.97 8.74
C LEU A 300 22.31 -5.25 7.40
N ASP A 301 21.22 -4.56 7.00
CA ASP A 301 21.26 -3.66 5.86
C ASP A 301 22.28 -2.53 6.07
N LEU A 302 23.01 -2.16 5.01
CA LEU A 302 24.07 -1.16 5.08
C LEU A 302 23.59 0.24 5.48
N ASN A 303 22.30 0.53 5.29
CA ASN A 303 21.69 1.79 5.68
C ASN A 303 21.30 1.83 7.17
N MET A 304 21.31 0.67 7.86
CA MET A 304 21.02 0.58 9.28
C MET A 304 22.26 0.97 10.11
N VAL A 305 22.40 2.26 10.34
CA VAL A 305 23.51 2.86 11.11
C VAL A 305 22.95 3.68 12.27
N PRO A 306 23.70 3.84 13.38
CA PRO A 306 23.29 4.77 14.46
C PRO A 306 23.11 6.19 13.92
N LEU A 307 21.98 6.85 14.29
CA LEU A 307 21.58 8.14 13.74
C LEU A 307 21.96 9.32 14.65
N SER A 308 22.18 9.07 15.93
CA SER A 308 22.49 10.08 16.94
C SER A 308 21.44 11.21 17.02
N LEU A 309 20.16 10.81 17.07
CA LEU A 309 19.04 11.74 17.19
C LEU A 309 18.91 12.26 18.62
N THR A 310 18.64 13.55 18.76
CA THR A 310 18.25 14.14 20.04
C THR A 310 16.82 13.72 20.41
N ALA A 311 16.45 13.90 21.68
CA ALA A 311 15.09 13.61 22.15
C ALA A 311 14.03 14.45 21.39
N SER A 312 14.33 15.71 21.06
CA SER A 312 13.44 16.56 20.27
C SER A 312 13.28 16.04 18.85
N GLU A 313 14.36 15.66 18.17
CA GLU A 313 14.32 15.12 16.80
C GLU A 313 13.52 13.82 16.72
N LYS A 314 13.61 12.95 17.74
CA LYS A 314 12.77 11.74 17.83
C LYS A 314 11.28 12.10 17.95
N THR A 315 10.95 13.10 18.78
CA THR A 315 9.58 13.60 18.93
C THR A 315 9.05 14.18 17.61
N ASP A 316 9.90 14.93 16.89
CA ASP A 316 9.53 15.51 15.60
C ASP A 316 9.28 14.43 14.53
N LEU A 317 10.10 13.38 14.48
CA LEU A 317 9.87 12.21 13.62
C LEU A 317 8.55 11.51 13.95
N VAL A 318 8.22 11.31 15.23
CA VAL A 318 6.95 10.71 15.64
C VAL A 318 5.78 11.60 15.19
N ALA A 319 5.85 12.92 15.41
CA ALA A 319 4.82 13.85 14.95
C ALA A 319 4.63 13.82 13.44
N PHE A 320 5.70 13.65 12.66
CA PHE A 320 5.62 13.44 11.23
C PHE A 320 4.90 12.11 10.89
N LEU A 321 5.31 10.99 11.48
CA LEU A 321 4.71 9.68 11.23
C LEU A 321 3.20 9.67 11.56
N GLU A 322 2.80 10.29 12.67
CA GLU A 322 1.38 10.46 13.03
C GLU A 322 0.61 11.26 11.99
N SER A 323 1.25 12.27 11.37
CA SER A 323 0.62 13.10 10.34
C SER A 323 0.29 12.35 9.04
N LEU A 324 0.83 11.15 8.85
CA LEU A 324 0.53 10.25 7.71
C LEU A 324 -0.80 9.50 7.87
N THR A 325 -1.48 9.68 8.99
CA THR A 325 -2.72 8.98 9.32
C THR A 325 -3.92 9.82 8.94
N GLY A 326 -4.73 9.28 8.03
CA GLY A 326 -5.99 9.87 7.63
C GLY A 326 -7.15 9.49 8.55
N VAL A 327 -8.33 10.00 8.27
CA VAL A 327 -9.56 9.57 8.94
C VAL A 327 -9.93 8.17 8.41
N PRO A 328 -10.09 7.16 9.27
CA PRO A 328 -10.49 5.82 8.81
C PRO A 328 -11.76 5.87 7.96
N ALA A 329 -11.78 5.13 6.85
CA ALA A 329 -12.97 5.02 6.02
C ALA A 329 -14.11 4.33 6.80
N ASP A 330 -15.33 4.87 6.67
CA ASP A 330 -16.52 4.21 7.19
C ASP A 330 -16.86 2.99 6.31
N VAL A 331 -16.58 1.81 6.80
CA VAL A 331 -16.83 0.54 6.09
C VAL A 331 -18.08 -0.11 6.62
N ARG A 332 -19.13 -0.09 5.80
CA ARG A 332 -20.37 -0.80 6.11
C ARG A 332 -20.24 -2.28 5.77
N LEU A 333 -20.52 -3.13 6.75
CA LEU A 333 -20.53 -4.58 6.53
C LEU A 333 -21.60 -4.95 5.51
N PRO A 334 -21.28 -5.76 4.49
CA PRO A 334 -22.26 -6.17 3.49
C PRO A 334 -23.25 -7.21 4.04
N ALA A 335 -24.48 -7.20 3.52
CA ALA A 335 -25.39 -8.32 3.71
C ALA A 335 -24.92 -9.51 2.85
N LEU A 336 -24.58 -10.62 3.51
CA LEU A 336 -24.04 -11.79 2.83
C LEU A 336 -25.15 -12.54 2.04
N PRO A 337 -24.82 -13.14 0.89
CA PRO A 337 -25.76 -13.98 0.13
C PRO A 337 -26.23 -15.21 0.92
N HIS A 338 -27.47 -15.62 0.69
CA HIS A 338 -28.10 -16.80 1.27
C HIS A 338 -28.39 -17.86 0.20
#